data_9a854f992a969eec5fdea138d74641f7
#
_entry.id   9a854f992a969eec5fdea138d74641f7
#
_cell.length_a   1.000
_cell.length_b   1.000
_cell.length_c   1.000
_cell.angle_alpha   90.00
_cell.angle_beta   90.00
_cell.angle_gamma   90.00
#
_symmetry.space_group_name_H-M   'P 1'
#
loop_
_entity.id
_entity.type
_entity.pdbx_description
1 polymer ?
#
loop_
_entity_poly.entity_id
_entity_poly.type
_entity_poly.pdbx_seq_one_letter_code
_entity_poly.pdbx_strand_id
1 'polypeptide(L)'
;MPASDALFSSTKKVFAHYFYPFPLSVENKPASDDYYNRNYLNPQGEKGKWAANGGFLRQRPLPIGDNSDHNWQLSNMQREVRMAIARGITGFTFDVLSAKEAAGADSRLQLLLNAAHNVDPRFKILVMPDISALKSDAGAVISSIATVAASPAGYRLDDGRLAVTAFNASANPPDWWASVLAQLKARGIVVAFVPTFLGWKAQAGAFAPISHGFADWGTATAGVSESMKSDAEMAHKNYGKIFMMPVDPQQYRPKDSIYWEAGNSAAFRNAWTSAIDGNAEWAQLVTWSDFSESSEVEPYTDATLRTDVGTGFYDLNAFYATWFLTGRQPPITHDVLYFFYRREPTDAASTAQSAPNKIVNGTPENDIELLAFLTAPGELKITIDGHTSVQQAPAGITSFKVHTAPGTPIFALERGGSDLISFQGPIQIFGSGGLPSGVIDMTYWSGSASKAGVCAL
;
A
#
# COMPACT_ATOMS: atom_id res chain seq x y z
N MET A 1 -6.04 18.18 3.33
CA MET A 1 -6.13 17.35 4.56
C MET A 1 -6.32 18.25 5.76
N PRO A 2 -6.96 17.80 6.87
CA PRO A 2 -6.93 18.48 8.16
C PRO A 2 -5.49 18.66 8.64
N ALA A 3 -5.28 19.53 9.62
CA ALA A 3 -4.00 19.63 10.30
C ALA A 3 -3.60 18.27 10.90
N SER A 4 -2.31 17.94 10.88
CA SER A 4 -1.80 16.66 11.40
C SER A 4 -2.24 16.39 12.84
N ASP A 5 -2.39 17.45 13.66
CA ASP A 5 -2.86 17.34 15.04
C ASP A 5 -4.24 16.66 15.13
N ALA A 6 -5.18 17.01 14.25
CA ALA A 6 -6.51 16.40 14.21
C ALA A 6 -6.46 14.91 13.86
N LEU A 7 -5.52 14.49 13.02
CA LEU A 7 -5.36 13.08 12.62
C LEU A 7 -4.70 12.25 13.73
N PHE A 8 -3.65 12.77 14.36
CA PHE A 8 -2.94 12.07 15.43
C PHE A 8 -3.72 11.98 16.74
N SER A 9 -4.65 12.92 17.00
CA SER A 9 -5.53 12.89 18.19
C SER A 9 -6.63 11.83 18.11
N SER A 10 -6.86 11.23 16.95
CA SER A 10 -7.85 10.15 16.78
C SER A 10 -7.48 8.91 17.60
N THR A 11 -8.50 8.27 18.19
CA THR A 11 -8.36 6.93 18.79
C THR A 11 -8.17 5.86 17.73
N LYS A 12 -8.70 6.08 16.51
CA LYS A 12 -8.43 5.22 15.34
C LYS A 12 -7.02 5.44 14.83
N LYS A 13 -6.41 4.41 14.22
CA LYS A 13 -5.05 4.47 13.67
C LYS A 13 -5.01 3.96 12.24
N VAL A 14 -4.18 4.60 11.43
CA VAL A 14 -3.85 4.14 10.07
C VAL A 14 -2.38 3.78 10.02
N PHE A 15 -2.11 2.51 9.89
CA PHE A 15 -0.77 1.98 9.67
C PHE A 15 -0.57 1.67 8.19
N ALA A 16 0.70 1.62 7.74
CA ALA A 16 1.05 1.07 6.45
C ALA A 16 2.17 0.04 6.64
N HIS A 17 2.09 -1.08 5.94
CA HIS A 17 3.09 -2.13 6.04
C HIS A 17 4.37 -1.71 5.34
N TYR A 18 5.42 -1.49 6.12
CA TYR A 18 6.75 -1.08 5.65
C TYR A 18 7.60 -2.32 5.37
N PHE A 19 7.78 -2.61 4.08
CA PHE A 19 8.57 -3.74 3.60
C PHE A 19 9.98 -3.26 3.24
N TYR A 20 10.89 -3.34 4.18
CA TYR A 20 12.22 -2.74 4.13
C TYR A 20 13.17 -3.18 2.99
N PRO A 21 12.97 -4.31 2.25
CA PRO A 21 13.85 -4.67 1.14
C PRO A 21 13.87 -3.67 -0.02
N PHE A 22 12.86 -2.82 -0.12
CA PHE A 22 12.73 -1.84 -1.22
C PHE A 22 12.76 -0.39 -0.71
N PRO A 23 13.89 0.09 -0.13
CA PRO A 23 14.03 1.47 0.32
C PRO A 23 14.11 2.42 -0.87
N LEU A 24 13.95 3.72 -0.65
CA LEU A 24 14.12 4.78 -1.68
C LEU A 24 15.45 4.66 -2.44
N SER A 25 16.49 4.21 -1.78
CA SER A 25 17.79 3.88 -2.39
C SER A 25 18.43 2.70 -1.68
N VAL A 26 18.97 1.75 -2.43
CA VAL A 26 19.70 0.58 -1.90
C VAL A 26 21.17 0.90 -1.67
N GLU A 27 21.79 1.67 -2.55
CA GLU A 27 23.25 1.86 -2.61
C GLU A 27 23.70 3.32 -2.57
N ASN A 28 22.77 4.27 -2.45
CA ASN A 28 23.05 5.70 -2.54
C ASN A 28 23.77 6.08 -3.85
N LYS A 29 23.21 5.66 -4.97
CA LYS A 29 23.71 5.94 -6.33
C LYS A 29 22.69 6.69 -7.15
N PRO A 30 23.12 7.39 -8.22
CA PRO A 30 22.20 7.95 -9.20
C PRO A 30 21.28 6.90 -9.80
N ALA A 31 20.03 7.26 -10.06
CA ALA A 31 18.99 6.36 -10.56
C ALA A 31 19.39 5.58 -11.83
N SER A 32 20.22 6.18 -12.70
CA SER A 32 20.74 5.53 -13.92
C SER A 32 21.69 4.37 -13.66
N ASP A 33 22.28 4.29 -12.47
CA ASP A 33 23.29 3.27 -12.09
C ASP A 33 23.03 2.66 -10.71
N ASP A 34 21.83 2.76 -10.18
CA ASP A 34 21.49 2.18 -8.89
C ASP A 34 21.13 0.69 -9.00
N TYR A 35 20.95 0.04 -7.84
CA TYR A 35 20.64 -1.38 -7.77
C TYR A 35 19.29 -1.71 -8.43
N TYR A 36 18.29 -0.82 -8.32
CA TYR A 36 16.99 -1.01 -8.96
C TYR A 36 17.14 -1.16 -10.47
N ASN A 37 17.82 -0.21 -11.11
CA ASN A 37 17.97 -0.20 -12.58
C ASN A 37 18.85 -1.34 -13.09
N ARG A 38 19.95 -1.65 -12.37
CA ARG A 38 20.88 -2.72 -12.79
C ARG A 38 20.35 -4.14 -12.52
N ASN A 39 19.52 -4.32 -11.48
CA ASN A 39 19.10 -5.63 -11.01
C ASN A 39 17.59 -5.80 -10.99
N TYR A 40 16.88 -5.11 -10.11
CA TYR A 40 15.47 -5.43 -9.83
C TYR A 40 14.54 -5.20 -11.00
N LEU A 41 14.74 -4.14 -11.78
CA LEU A 41 13.95 -3.80 -12.95
C LEU A 41 14.51 -4.39 -14.25
N ASN A 42 15.71 -4.95 -14.21
CA ASN A 42 16.36 -5.55 -15.37
C ASN A 42 16.01 -7.04 -15.45
N PRO A 43 15.39 -7.52 -16.56
CA PRO A 43 15.09 -8.94 -16.72
C PRO A 43 16.32 -9.86 -16.58
N GLN A 44 17.51 -9.37 -16.94
CA GLN A 44 18.78 -10.09 -16.79
C GLN A 44 19.50 -9.80 -15.47
N GLY A 45 18.93 -8.92 -14.65
CA GLY A 45 19.42 -8.64 -13.31
C GLY A 45 19.38 -9.87 -12.38
N GLU A 46 19.99 -9.79 -11.21
CA GLU A 46 20.07 -10.91 -10.26
C GLU A 46 20.62 -12.20 -10.93
N LYS A 47 21.53 -12.04 -11.89
CA LYS A 47 22.10 -13.15 -12.70
C LYS A 47 21.05 -13.89 -13.53
N GLY A 48 20.03 -13.21 -13.99
CA GLY A 48 18.94 -13.78 -14.81
C GLY A 48 17.95 -14.65 -14.03
N LYS A 49 17.98 -14.61 -12.70
CA LYS A 49 17.10 -15.43 -11.84
C LYS A 49 15.61 -15.29 -12.20
N TRP A 50 15.20 -14.08 -12.60
CA TRP A 50 13.82 -13.74 -12.89
C TRP A 50 13.54 -13.50 -14.39
N ALA A 51 14.48 -13.89 -15.26
CA ALA A 51 14.37 -13.63 -16.70
C ALA A 51 13.11 -14.27 -17.31
N ALA A 52 12.73 -15.48 -16.87
CA ALA A 52 11.51 -16.15 -17.33
C ALA A 52 10.22 -15.38 -17.02
N ASN A 53 10.25 -14.55 -15.99
CA ASN A 53 9.13 -13.70 -15.55
C ASN A 53 9.25 -12.25 -16.05
N GLY A 54 10.24 -11.92 -16.87
CA GLY A 54 10.46 -10.57 -17.37
C GLY A 54 11.10 -9.62 -16.35
N GLY A 55 11.73 -10.13 -15.29
CA GLY A 55 12.37 -9.36 -14.21
C GLY A 55 11.70 -9.57 -12.85
N PHE A 56 12.34 -9.05 -11.81
CA PHE A 56 11.88 -9.19 -10.42
C PHE A 56 10.75 -8.21 -10.08
N LEU A 57 10.94 -6.94 -10.44
CA LEU A 57 9.98 -5.86 -10.20
C LEU A 57 9.47 -5.27 -11.52
N ARG A 58 8.36 -4.55 -11.45
CA ARG A 58 7.87 -3.67 -12.53
C ARG A 58 8.04 -2.21 -12.20
N GLN A 59 7.99 -1.90 -10.92
CA GLN A 59 7.98 -0.55 -10.38
C GLN A 59 9.03 -0.42 -9.28
N ARG A 60 9.37 0.80 -8.93
CA ARG A 60 10.32 1.14 -7.86
C ARG A 60 9.90 2.43 -7.16
N PRO A 61 10.38 2.69 -5.93
CA PRO A 61 10.25 4.01 -5.31
C PRO A 61 10.83 5.10 -6.20
N LEU A 62 10.33 6.32 -6.04
CA LEU A 62 10.87 7.47 -6.77
C LEU A 62 12.35 7.64 -6.52
N PRO A 63 13.18 7.75 -7.57
CA PRO A 63 14.60 7.97 -7.42
C PRO A 63 14.87 9.30 -6.70
N ILE A 64 15.80 9.30 -5.78
CA ILE A 64 16.18 10.49 -5.01
C ILE A 64 17.60 10.99 -5.31
N GLY A 65 18.29 10.39 -6.25
CA GLY A 65 19.70 10.68 -6.52
C GLY A 65 20.64 10.21 -5.39
N ASP A 66 21.92 10.47 -5.57
CA ASP A 66 22.91 10.26 -4.51
C ASP A 66 22.84 11.39 -3.47
N ASN A 67 22.94 11.00 -2.22
CA ASN A 67 22.92 11.92 -1.09
C ASN A 67 24.32 11.94 -0.43
N SER A 68 24.92 13.11 -0.34
CA SER A 68 26.22 13.28 0.31
C SER A 68 26.18 13.21 1.84
N ASP A 69 24.99 13.13 2.44
CA ASP A 69 24.83 12.95 3.87
C ASP A 69 25.35 11.56 4.29
N HIS A 70 26.24 11.53 5.28
CA HIS A 70 26.72 10.29 5.85
C HIS A 70 25.58 9.39 6.38
N ASN A 71 24.50 10.00 6.87
CA ASN A 71 23.31 9.33 7.38
C ASN A 71 22.18 9.22 6.32
N TRP A 72 22.52 9.09 5.05
CA TRP A 72 21.57 9.09 3.93
C TRP A 72 20.40 8.11 4.11
N GLN A 73 20.63 6.94 4.71
CA GLN A 73 19.57 5.95 4.97
C GLN A 73 18.52 6.49 5.95
N LEU A 74 18.98 7.15 7.03
CA LEU A 74 18.08 7.79 7.98
C LEU A 74 17.31 8.94 7.32
N SER A 75 17.98 9.76 6.51
CA SER A 75 17.37 10.87 5.76
C SER A 75 16.29 10.37 4.80
N ASN A 76 16.53 9.24 4.12
CA ASN A 76 15.56 8.59 3.25
C ASN A 76 14.32 8.11 4.01
N MET A 77 14.50 7.39 5.12
CA MET A 77 13.40 6.93 5.97
C MET A 77 12.61 8.11 6.57
N GLN A 78 13.27 9.21 6.92
CA GLN A 78 12.59 10.44 7.35
C GLN A 78 11.73 11.04 6.23
N ARG A 79 12.17 10.94 4.97
CA ARG A 79 11.36 11.36 3.82
C ARG A 79 10.11 10.50 3.68
N GLU A 80 10.24 9.18 3.76
CA GLU A 80 9.11 8.24 3.70
C GLU A 80 8.10 8.51 4.84
N VAL A 81 8.57 8.75 6.06
CA VAL A 81 7.69 9.12 7.20
C VAL A 81 6.94 10.43 6.92
N ARG A 82 7.60 11.47 6.36
CA ARG A 82 6.91 12.72 5.97
C ARG A 82 5.87 12.47 4.89
N MET A 83 6.19 11.67 3.88
CA MET A 83 5.26 11.30 2.82
C MET A 83 4.04 10.56 3.37
N ALA A 84 4.24 9.61 4.28
CA ALA A 84 3.17 8.88 4.95
C ALA A 84 2.24 9.81 5.74
N ILE A 85 2.81 10.69 6.57
CA ILE A 85 2.05 11.68 7.36
C ILE A 85 1.24 12.60 6.44
N ALA A 86 1.82 13.02 5.31
CA ALA A 86 1.17 13.90 4.34
C ALA A 86 -0.08 13.27 3.69
N ARG A 87 -0.33 11.98 3.89
CA ARG A 87 -1.50 11.26 3.36
C ARG A 87 -2.33 10.57 4.45
N GLY A 88 -2.18 10.99 5.72
CA GLY A 88 -3.03 10.52 6.83
C GLY A 88 -2.60 9.19 7.43
N ILE A 89 -1.42 8.69 7.11
CA ILE A 89 -0.85 7.51 7.76
C ILE A 89 -0.26 7.95 9.10
N THR A 90 -0.62 7.26 10.19
CA THR A 90 -0.23 7.62 11.55
C THR A 90 0.90 6.76 12.11
N GLY A 91 1.31 5.74 11.37
CA GLY A 91 2.41 4.85 11.73
C GLY A 91 2.72 3.81 10.67
N PHE A 92 3.79 3.08 10.89
CA PHE A 92 4.13 1.92 10.05
C PHE A 92 4.07 0.61 10.86
N THR A 93 3.70 -0.48 10.21
CA THR A 93 4.00 -1.85 10.66
C THR A 93 5.29 -2.27 9.99
N PHE A 94 6.36 -2.45 10.77
CA PHE A 94 7.68 -2.83 10.23
C PHE A 94 7.81 -4.34 10.15
N ASP A 95 8.00 -4.85 8.95
CA ASP A 95 8.18 -6.27 8.69
C ASP A 95 9.59 -6.74 9.08
N VAL A 96 9.69 -7.74 9.96
CA VAL A 96 10.96 -8.29 10.41
C VAL A 96 11.21 -9.63 9.74
N LEU A 97 12.00 -9.64 8.67
CA LEU A 97 12.31 -10.82 7.87
C LEU A 97 13.51 -11.62 8.38
N SER A 98 14.36 -11.04 9.25
CA SER A 98 15.55 -11.70 9.75
C SER A 98 15.95 -11.22 11.15
N ALA A 99 16.66 -12.08 11.89
CA ALA A 99 17.22 -11.72 13.19
C ALA A 99 18.19 -10.52 13.12
N LYS A 100 18.89 -10.32 11.99
CA LYS A 100 19.79 -9.17 11.77
C LYS A 100 19.03 -7.85 11.77
N GLU A 101 17.82 -7.82 11.19
CA GLU A 101 16.99 -6.61 11.17
C GLU A 101 16.16 -6.43 12.45
N ALA A 102 16.16 -7.43 13.32
CA ALA A 102 15.44 -7.41 14.59
C ALA A 102 16.15 -6.61 15.69
N ALA A 103 17.48 -6.50 15.64
CA ALA A 103 18.25 -5.88 16.70
C ALA A 103 19.60 -5.34 16.19
N GLY A 104 20.11 -4.32 16.90
CA GLY A 104 21.37 -3.66 16.60
C GLY A 104 21.19 -2.18 16.29
N ALA A 105 22.19 -1.38 16.61
CA ALA A 105 22.14 0.07 16.46
C ALA A 105 21.94 0.53 15.01
N ASP A 106 22.46 -0.25 14.06
CA ASP A 106 22.41 0.04 12.63
C ASP A 106 21.37 -0.83 11.89
N SER A 107 20.49 -1.54 12.62
CA SER A 107 19.41 -2.29 12.00
C SER A 107 18.40 -1.35 11.33
N ARG A 108 17.77 -1.80 10.26
CA ARG A 108 16.75 -0.99 9.55
C ARG A 108 15.57 -0.66 10.46
N LEU A 109 15.21 -1.57 11.36
CA LEU A 109 14.21 -1.32 12.39
C LEU A 109 14.61 -0.14 13.28
N GLN A 110 15.86 -0.12 13.78
CA GLN A 110 16.33 0.98 14.63
C GLN A 110 16.42 2.31 13.87
N LEU A 111 16.86 2.28 12.62
CA LEU A 111 16.86 3.48 11.76
C LEU A 111 15.44 4.02 11.54
N LEU A 112 14.46 3.16 11.28
CA LEU A 112 13.06 3.60 11.11
C LEU A 112 12.46 4.15 12.40
N LEU A 113 12.75 3.54 13.55
CA LEU A 113 12.34 4.06 14.85
C LEU A 113 12.90 5.47 15.10
N ASN A 114 14.18 5.69 14.77
CA ASN A 114 14.81 6.99 14.85
C ASN A 114 14.20 7.99 13.87
N ALA A 115 13.95 7.57 12.62
CA ALA A 115 13.32 8.41 11.61
C ALA A 115 11.91 8.86 12.04
N ALA A 116 11.09 7.94 12.53
CA ALA A 116 9.75 8.21 13.03
C ALA A 116 9.78 9.25 14.17
N HIS A 117 10.62 9.01 15.19
CA HIS A 117 10.74 9.92 16.33
C HIS A 117 11.22 11.33 15.93
N ASN A 118 12.20 11.39 15.03
CA ASN A 118 12.81 12.65 14.60
C ASN A 118 11.88 13.51 13.72
N VAL A 119 11.02 12.86 12.90
CA VAL A 119 10.09 13.59 12.03
C VAL A 119 8.88 14.08 12.81
N ASP A 120 8.21 13.18 13.53
CA ASP A 120 7.09 13.48 14.39
C ASP A 120 6.98 12.42 15.50
N PRO A 121 7.17 12.79 16.78
CA PRO A 121 7.09 11.82 17.88
C PRO A 121 5.75 11.10 18.02
N ARG A 122 4.69 11.59 17.36
CA ARG A 122 3.36 10.99 17.33
C ARG A 122 3.23 9.88 16.26
N PHE A 123 4.12 9.88 15.26
CA PHE A 123 4.18 8.80 14.27
C PHE A 123 4.75 7.54 14.92
N LYS A 124 4.05 6.42 14.85
CA LYS A 124 4.38 5.23 15.65
C LYS A 124 4.70 4.03 14.78
N ILE A 125 5.53 3.15 15.35
CA ILE A 125 5.94 1.90 14.73
C ILE A 125 5.34 0.73 15.53
N LEU A 126 4.64 -0.15 14.80
CA LEU A 126 4.32 -1.49 15.26
C LEU A 126 5.35 -2.45 14.70
N VAL A 127 5.93 -3.30 15.52
CA VAL A 127 6.75 -4.39 15.01
C VAL A 127 5.83 -5.50 14.48
N MET A 128 6.21 -6.05 13.31
CA MET A 128 5.54 -7.18 12.66
C MET A 128 6.57 -8.26 12.34
N PRO A 129 6.93 -9.15 13.28
CA PRO A 129 7.73 -10.33 12.95
C PRO A 129 7.03 -11.17 11.87
N ASP A 130 7.71 -11.44 10.75
CA ASP A 130 7.26 -12.41 9.75
C ASP A 130 7.62 -13.83 10.21
N ILE A 131 6.60 -14.57 10.63
CA ILE A 131 6.81 -15.92 11.16
C ILE A 131 7.27 -16.88 10.07
N SER A 132 6.86 -16.67 8.83
CA SER A 132 7.30 -17.48 7.69
C SER A 132 8.79 -17.28 7.39
N ALA A 133 9.26 -16.03 7.42
CA ALA A 133 10.66 -15.68 7.16
C ALA A 133 11.58 -16.04 8.34
N LEU A 134 11.13 -15.78 9.58
CA LEU A 134 11.88 -16.08 10.81
C LEU A 134 11.86 -17.56 11.19
N LYS A 135 11.06 -18.40 10.49
CA LYS A 135 10.98 -19.84 10.75
C LYS A 135 10.72 -20.17 12.23
N SER A 136 9.83 -19.40 12.85
CA SER A 136 9.44 -19.58 14.27
C SER A 136 10.58 -19.37 15.29
N ASP A 137 11.58 -18.57 14.95
CA ASP A 137 12.67 -18.19 15.88
C ASP A 137 12.12 -17.25 16.97
N ALA A 138 11.76 -17.82 18.12
CA ALA A 138 11.25 -17.06 19.27
C ALA A 138 12.26 -16.02 19.79
N GLY A 139 13.55 -16.28 19.66
CA GLY A 139 14.61 -15.34 20.07
C GLY A 139 14.60 -14.09 19.21
N ALA A 140 14.50 -14.24 17.88
CA ALA A 140 14.41 -13.13 16.94
C ALA A 140 13.10 -12.33 17.14
N VAL A 141 11.97 -13.01 17.34
CA VAL A 141 10.67 -12.37 17.64
C VAL A 141 10.76 -11.55 18.94
N ILE A 142 11.26 -12.13 20.03
CA ILE A 142 11.38 -11.43 21.31
C ILE A 142 12.35 -10.24 21.19
N SER A 143 13.45 -10.39 20.46
CA SER A 143 14.45 -9.34 20.27
C SER A 143 13.87 -8.16 19.50
N SER A 144 13.13 -8.40 18.41
CA SER A 144 12.49 -7.33 17.64
C SER A 144 11.47 -6.55 18.47
N ILE A 145 10.63 -7.25 19.24
CA ILE A 145 9.66 -6.63 20.14
C ILE A 145 10.37 -5.80 21.24
N ALA A 146 11.44 -6.32 21.80
CA ALA A 146 12.22 -5.61 22.83
C ALA A 146 12.88 -4.34 22.27
N THR A 147 13.37 -4.37 21.03
CA THR A 147 13.94 -3.20 20.33
C THR A 147 12.88 -2.08 20.21
N VAL A 148 11.67 -2.41 19.77
CA VAL A 148 10.58 -1.41 19.68
C VAL A 148 10.12 -0.95 21.05
N ALA A 149 10.07 -1.84 22.04
CA ALA A 149 9.69 -1.49 23.41
C ALA A 149 10.64 -0.48 24.06
N ALA A 150 11.92 -0.48 23.68
CA ALA A 150 12.93 0.46 24.18
C ALA A 150 12.84 1.86 23.49
N SER A 151 12.11 1.97 22.37
CA SER A 151 12.01 3.21 21.61
C SER A 151 10.76 4.02 21.97
N PRO A 152 10.83 5.35 22.05
CA PRO A 152 9.64 6.20 22.20
C PRO A 152 8.74 6.20 20.95
N ALA A 153 9.24 5.74 19.79
CA ALA A 153 8.46 5.56 18.58
C ALA A 153 7.60 4.28 18.59
N GLY A 154 7.84 3.33 19.50
CA GLY A 154 6.99 2.15 19.66
C GLY A 154 5.55 2.54 20.04
N TYR A 155 4.55 1.97 19.35
CA TYR A 155 3.15 2.29 19.63
C TYR A 155 2.69 1.63 20.93
N ARG A 156 2.26 2.45 21.88
CA ARG A 156 1.67 2.01 23.14
C ARG A 156 0.22 2.46 23.23
N LEU A 157 -0.62 1.59 23.76
CA LEU A 157 -1.98 1.91 24.11
C LEU A 157 -2.00 2.84 25.36
N ASP A 158 -3.13 3.46 25.65
CA ASP A 158 -3.30 4.35 26.79
C ASP A 158 -3.02 3.67 28.14
N ASP A 159 -3.17 2.33 28.20
CA ASP A 159 -2.85 1.53 29.40
C ASP A 159 -1.36 1.15 29.49
N GLY A 160 -0.52 1.66 28.57
CA GLY A 160 0.92 1.45 28.55
C GLY A 160 1.38 0.17 27.84
N ARG A 161 0.48 -0.74 27.46
CA ARG A 161 0.84 -1.96 26.72
C ARG A 161 1.41 -1.61 25.33
N LEU A 162 2.50 -2.29 24.95
CA LEU A 162 3.05 -2.19 23.62
C LEU A 162 2.16 -2.91 22.61
N ALA A 163 1.68 -2.23 21.59
CA ALA A 163 0.98 -2.87 20.48
C ALA A 163 1.99 -3.61 19.58
N VAL A 164 1.67 -4.87 19.28
CA VAL A 164 2.50 -5.76 18.46
C VAL A 164 1.60 -6.52 17.52
N THR A 165 2.00 -6.59 16.25
CA THR A 165 1.39 -7.50 15.28
C THR A 165 2.40 -8.59 14.88
N ALA A 166 1.99 -9.55 14.03
CA ALA A 166 2.90 -10.54 13.45
C ALA A 166 2.29 -11.07 12.15
N PHE A 167 3.08 -11.07 11.07
CA PHE A 167 2.63 -11.64 9.81
C PHE A 167 2.55 -13.16 9.88
N ASN A 168 1.47 -13.71 9.32
CA ASN A 168 1.18 -15.16 9.31
C ASN A 168 1.30 -15.78 10.72
N ALA A 169 0.70 -15.14 11.73
CA ALA A 169 0.83 -15.53 13.13
C ALA A 169 0.41 -16.98 13.38
N SER A 170 -0.53 -17.51 12.58
CA SER A 170 -1.03 -18.89 12.69
C SER A 170 -0.04 -19.98 12.22
N ALA A 171 1.10 -19.60 11.66
CA ALA A 171 2.20 -20.54 11.41
C ALA A 171 2.75 -21.14 12.74
N ASN A 172 2.50 -20.47 13.87
CA ASN A 172 2.73 -21.02 15.20
C ASN A 172 1.42 -21.10 15.99
N PRO A 173 1.25 -22.15 16.84
CA PRO A 173 0.05 -22.31 17.64
C PRO A 173 -0.05 -21.23 18.74
N PRO A 174 -1.27 -21.00 19.31
CA PRO A 174 -1.48 -20.02 20.39
C PRO A 174 -0.58 -20.24 21.61
N ASP A 175 -0.29 -21.48 22.00
CA ASP A 175 0.58 -21.79 23.14
C ASP A 175 2.02 -21.35 22.94
N TRP A 176 2.53 -21.41 21.70
CA TRP A 176 3.84 -20.87 21.38
C TRP A 176 3.86 -19.34 21.60
N TRP A 177 2.83 -18.64 21.12
CA TRP A 177 2.69 -17.21 21.34
C TRP A 177 2.52 -16.86 22.81
N ALA A 178 1.73 -17.65 23.57
CA ALA A 178 1.57 -17.46 25.01
C ALA A 178 2.94 -17.54 25.73
N SER A 179 3.80 -18.47 25.31
CA SER A 179 5.17 -18.58 25.84
C SER A 179 6.04 -17.35 25.49
N VAL A 180 5.97 -16.86 24.25
CA VAL A 180 6.69 -15.63 23.82
C VAL A 180 6.20 -14.43 24.64
N LEU A 181 4.88 -14.24 24.77
CA LEU A 181 4.29 -13.14 25.53
C LEU A 181 4.66 -13.21 27.02
N ALA A 182 4.70 -14.41 27.61
CA ALA A 182 5.13 -14.61 28.99
C ALA A 182 6.60 -14.23 29.20
N GLN A 183 7.49 -14.59 28.26
CA GLN A 183 8.92 -14.21 28.32
C GLN A 183 9.10 -12.69 28.19
N LEU A 184 8.32 -12.01 27.33
CA LEU A 184 8.32 -10.56 27.23
C LEU A 184 7.85 -9.90 28.52
N LYS A 185 6.75 -10.42 29.11
CA LYS A 185 6.21 -9.94 30.39
C LYS A 185 7.23 -10.08 31.53
N ALA A 186 7.98 -11.19 31.57
CA ALA A 186 9.06 -11.39 32.53
C ALA A 186 10.21 -10.36 32.41
N ARG A 187 10.34 -9.74 31.23
CA ARG A 187 11.29 -8.62 30.95
C ARG A 187 10.64 -7.24 31.19
N GLY A 188 9.43 -7.17 31.73
CA GLY A 188 8.69 -5.93 31.95
C GLY A 188 7.99 -5.37 30.71
N ILE A 189 7.91 -6.13 29.62
CA ILE A 189 7.27 -5.72 28.38
C ILE A 189 5.88 -6.36 28.30
N VAL A 190 4.84 -5.59 28.61
CA VAL A 190 3.45 -6.05 28.48
C VAL A 190 2.93 -5.71 27.10
N VAL A 191 2.44 -6.73 26.38
CA VAL A 191 2.06 -6.63 24.96
C VAL A 191 0.54 -6.62 24.79
N ALA A 192 0.04 -5.78 23.90
CA ALA A 192 -1.27 -5.84 23.28
C ALA A 192 -1.10 -6.52 21.90
N PHE A 193 -1.33 -7.81 21.83
CA PHE A 193 -1.08 -8.60 20.64
C PHE A 193 -2.25 -8.54 19.66
N VAL A 194 -1.99 -8.17 18.41
CA VAL A 194 -2.96 -8.10 17.30
C VAL A 194 -2.39 -8.93 16.14
N PRO A 195 -2.50 -10.27 16.19
CA PRO A 195 -1.96 -11.14 15.14
C PRO A 195 -2.61 -10.87 13.78
N THR A 196 -1.78 -10.86 12.72
CA THR A 196 -2.22 -10.81 11.33
C THR A 196 -2.22 -12.21 10.75
N PHE A 197 -3.35 -12.60 10.17
CA PHE A 197 -3.57 -13.93 9.60
C PHE A 197 -3.72 -13.87 8.08
N LEU A 198 -3.58 -15.02 7.46
CA LEU A 198 -4.00 -15.30 6.08
C LEU A 198 -5.35 -16.04 6.13
N GLY A 199 -6.41 -15.34 6.56
CA GLY A 199 -7.73 -15.90 6.82
C GLY A 199 -8.05 -15.97 8.33
N TRP A 200 -8.25 -14.82 8.95
CA TRP A 200 -8.40 -14.66 10.39
C TRP A 200 -9.58 -15.43 11.02
N LYS A 201 -10.69 -15.58 10.28
CA LYS A 201 -11.92 -16.21 10.81
C LYS A 201 -11.70 -17.64 11.33
N ALA A 202 -10.84 -18.39 10.63
CA ALA A 202 -10.49 -19.75 11.03
C ALA A 202 -9.61 -19.81 12.30
N GLN A 203 -8.91 -18.73 12.62
CA GLN A 203 -7.92 -18.66 13.69
C GLN A 203 -8.45 -17.97 14.97
N ALA A 204 -9.44 -17.09 14.80
CA ALA A 204 -9.91 -16.17 15.84
C ALA A 204 -10.24 -16.86 17.16
N GLY A 205 -10.99 -17.97 17.13
CA GLY A 205 -11.40 -18.69 18.35
C GLY A 205 -10.22 -19.17 19.18
N ALA A 206 -9.20 -19.73 18.54
CA ALA A 206 -8.02 -20.25 19.21
C ALA A 206 -7.10 -19.14 19.75
N PHE A 207 -7.01 -18.01 19.03
CA PHE A 207 -6.14 -16.89 19.40
C PHE A 207 -6.80 -15.87 20.32
N ALA A 208 -8.13 -15.84 20.46
CA ALA A 208 -8.85 -14.86 21.26
C ALA A 208 -8.33 -14.72 22.72
N PRO A 209 -7.97 -15.79 23.46
CA PRO A 209 -7.49 -15.66 24.82
C PRO A 209 -6.20 -14.86 24.99
N ILE A 210 -5.34 -14.84 23.98
CA ILE A 210 -4.03 -14.17 24.01
C ILE A 210 -3.98 -12.87 23.22
N SER A 211 -5.05 -12.53 22.48
CA SER A 211 -5.08 -11.40 21.57
C SER A 211 -5.81 -10.20 22.16
N HIS A 212 -5.32 -9.01 21.87
CA HIS A 212 -6.00 -7.74 22.07
C HIS A 212 -6.98 -7.44 20.92
N GLY A 213 -6.61 -7.80 19.73
CA GLY A 213 -7.38 -7.66 18.50
C GLY A 213 -7.01 -8.70 17.47
N PHE A 214 -7.58 -8.58 16.29
CA PHE A 214 -7.24 -9.40 15.13
C PHE A 214 -6.94 -8.53 13.92
N ALA A 215 -6.16 -9.08 12.99
CA ALA A 215 -5.93 -8.52 11.68
C ALA A 215 -5.98 -9.63 10.63
N ASP A 216 -6.33 -9.27 9.40
CA ASP A 216 -6.13 -10.12 8.23
C ASP A 216 -5.15 -9.44 7.27
N TRP A 217 -4.51 -10.25 6.39
CA TRP A 217 -3.67 -9.66 5.35
C TRP A 217 -4.51 -9.05 4.23
N GLY A 218 -5.70 -9.59 4.02
CA GLY A 218 -6.61 -9.12 2.99
C GLY A 218 -6.35 -9.72 1.61
N THR A 219 -6.95 -9.07 0.62
CA THR A 219 -6.78 -9.39 -0.80
C THR A 219 -7.19 -8.20 -1.65
N ALA A 220 -6.39 -7.87 -2.65
CA ALA A 220 -6.65 -6.79 -3.59
C ALA A 220 -7.72 -7.15 -4.63
N THR A 221 -8.90 -7.59 -4.18
CA THR A 221 -10.03 -7.99 -5.05
C THR A 221 -11.28 -7.23 -4.64
N ALA A 222 -11.85 -6.46 -5.56
CA ALA A 222 -12.93 -5.52 -5.30
C ALA A 222 -14.14 -6.12 -4.57
N GLY A 223 -14.63 -7.29 -5.00
CA GLY A 223 -15.79 -7.94 -4.38
C GLY A 223 -15.50 -8.50 -2.98
N VAL A 224 -14.26 -8.93 -2.71
CA VAL A 224 -13.84 -9.38 -1.36
C VAL A 224 -13.71 -8.18 -0.43
N SER A 225 -13.06 -7.11 -0.89
CA SER A 225 -12.90 -5.87 -0.11
C SER A 225 -14.23 -5.30 0.36
N GLU A 226 -15.28 -5.37 -0.48
CA GLU A 226 -16.62 -4.93 -0.11
C GLU A 226 -17.23 -5.77 1.01
N SER A 227 -16.93 -7.07 1.07
CA SER A 227 -17.47 -7.99 2.07
C SER A 227 -16.80 -7.88 3.44
N MET A 228 -15.62 -7.26 3.54
CA MET A 228 -14.81 -7.22 4.79
C MET A 228 -15.44 -6.38 5.91
N LYS A 229 -16.44 -5.54 5.63
CA LYS A 229 -17.17 -4.79 6.66
C LYS A 229 -17.63 -5.70 7.82
N SER A 230 -18.13 -6.89 7.52
CA SER A 230 -18.59 -7.85 8.52
C SER A 230 -17.47 -8.39 9.44
N ASP A 231 -16.22 -8.21 9.07
CA ASP A 231 -15.07 -8.78 9.80
C ASP A 231 -14.82 -8.02 11.11
N ALA A 232 -14.84 -6.68 11.08
CA ALA A 232 -14.76 -5.88 12.31
C ALA A 232 -15.98 -6.11 13.20
N GLU A 233 -17.19 -6.12 12.63
CA GLU A 233 -18.41 -6.42 13.39
C GLU A 233 -18.33 -7.80 14.08
N MET A 234 -17.81 -8.82 13.40
CA MET A 234 -17.63 -10.17 13.94
C MET A 234 -16.58 -10.21 15.05
N ALA A 235 -15.45 -9.52 14.89
CA ALA A 235 -14.42 -9.43 15.91
C ALA A 235 -14.95 -8.81 17.21
N HIS A 236 -15.74 -7.74 17.10
CA HIS A 236 -16.39 -7.09 18.24
C HIS A 236 -17.43 -7.99 18.89
N LYS A 237 -18.40 -8.48 18.11
CA LYS A 237 -19.57 -9.18 18.61
C LYS A 237 -19.23 -10.55 19.21
N ASN A 238 -18.36 -11.31 18.53
CA ASN A 238 -18.10 -12.70 18.91
C ASN A 238 -16.96 -12.83 19.91
N TYR A 239 -16.03 -11.88 19.92
CA TYR A 239 -14.80 -11.99 20.71
C TYR A 239 -14.51 -10.78 21.62
N GLY A 240 -15.21 -9.66 21.45
CA GLY A 240 -14.92 -8.40 22.16
C GLY A 240 -13.53 -7.86 21.84
N LYS A 241 -13.08 -8.01 20.60
CA LYS A 241 -11.73 -7.66 20.13
C LYS A 241 -11.77 -6.53 19.12
N ILE A 242 -10.75 -5.68 19.10
CA ILE A 242 -10.54 -4.72 18.01
C ILE A 242 -10.18 -5.45 16.71
N PHE A 243 -10.37 -4.76 15.60
CA PHE A 243 -9.99 -5.26 14.29
C PHE A 243 -9.10 -4.25 13.55
N MET A 244 -7.99 -4.73 13.00
CA MET A 244 -7.15 -3.97 12.08
C MET A 244 -7.50 -4.40 10.65
N MET A 245 -8.24 -3.53 9.95
CA MET A 245 -8.74 -3.77 8.60
C MET A 245 -7.62 -3.66 7.57
N PRO A 246 -7.40 -4.67 6.72
CA PRO A 246 -6.49 -4.53 5.58
C PRO A 246 -7.09 -3.63 4.51
N VAL A 247 -6.25 -2.82 3.87
CA VAL A 247 -6.61 -1.93 2.77
C VAL A 247 -5.60 -2.10 1.65
N ASP A 248 -5.98 -2.88 0.65
CA ASP A 248 -5.13 -3.25 -0.48
C ASP A 248 -5.45 -2.39 -1.70
N PRO A 249 -4.45 -1.74 -2.35
CA PRO A 249 -4.67 -1.00 -3.57
C PRO A 249 -4.83 -1.92 -4.79
N GLN A 250 -3.89 -2.80 -4.98
CA GLN A 250 -3.78 -3.80 -6.04
C GLN A 250 -2.73 -4.84 -5.66
N GLN A 251 -2.64 -5.95 -6.41
CA GLN A 251 -1.58 -6.93 -6.21
C GLN A 251 -1.21 -7.61 -7.52
N TYR A 252 0.07 -7.51 -7.88
CA TYR A 252 0.71 -8.26 -8.95
C TYR A 252 2.10 -8.71 -8.50
N ARG A 253 2.36 -10.01 -8.60
CA ARG A 253 3.66 -10.61 -8.28
C ARG A 253 4.39 -11.02 -9.54
N PRO A 254 5.24 -10.16 -10.12
CA PRO A 254 5.97 -10.47 -11.35
C PRO A 254 6.75 -11.78 -11.27
N LYS A 255 7.47 -11.98 -10.15
CA LYS A 255 8.29 -13.17 -9.90
C LYS A 255 7.52 -14.51 -9.93
N ASP A 256 6.21 -14.46 -9.67
CA ASP A 256 5.33 -15.62 -9.62
C ASP A 256 4.37 -15.65 -10.83
N SER A 257 4.37 -14.59 -11.65
CA SER A 257 3.45 -14.38 -12.79
C SER A 257 1.97 -14.53 -12.39
N ILE A 258 1.58 -13.92 -11.25
CA ILE A 258 0.21 -13.95 -10.72
C ILE A 258 -0.28 -12.57 -10.35
N TYR A 259 -1.60 -12.33 -10.51
CA TYR A 259 -2.23 -11.08 -10.12
C TYR A 259 -3.64 -11.29 -9.56
N TRP A 260 -4.13 -10.30 -8.84
CA TRP A 260 -5.50 -10.19 -8.34
C TRP A 260 -6.21 -9.06 -9.08
N GLU A 261 -7.49 -9.24 -9.39
CA GLU A 261 -8.23 -8.19 -10.07
C GLU A 261 -8.80 -7.17 -9.10
N ALA A 262 -8.17 -6.00 -9.06
CA ALA A 262 -8.56 -4.90 -8.18
C ALA A 262 -9.75 -4.07 -8.72
N GLY A 263 -10.08 -4.21 -10.02
CA GLY A 263 -11.13 -3.41 -10.64
C GLY A 263 -10.82 -1.92 -10.65
N ASN A 264 -9.60 -1.55 -11.09
CA ASN A 264 -9.04 -0.20 -11.01
C ASN A 264 -8.91 0.27 -9.54
N SER A 265 -9.64 1.31 -9.11
CA SER A 265 -9.61 1.79 -7.72
C SER A 265 -10.59 1.07 -6.78
N ALA A 266 -11.38 0.10 -7.28
CA ALA A 266 -12.52 -0.43 -6.55
C ALA A 266 -12.11 -1.21 -5.30
N ALA A 267 -11.08 -2.08 -5.37
CA ALA A 267 -10.61 -2.83 -4.21
C ALA A 267 -10.19 -1.90 -3.06
N PHE A 268 -9.40 -0.89 -3.38
CA PHE A 268 -8.92 0.10 -2.41
C PHE A 268 -10.05 0.89 -1.76
N ARG A 269 -10.99 1.41 -2.58
CA ARG A 269 -12.14 2.18 -2.07
C ARG A 269 -13.08 1.32 -1.23
N ASN A 270 -13.35 0.09 -1.67
CA ASN A 270 -14.21 -0.84 -0.95
C ASN A 270 -13.60 -1.28 0.40
N ALA A 271 -12.28 -1.52 0.45
CA ALA A 271 -11.59 -1.82 1.69
C ALA A 271 -11.67 -0.66 2.69
N TRP A 272 -11.46 0.57 2.23
CA TRP A 272 -11.63 1.76 3.07
C TRP A 272 -13.06 1.94 3.56
N THR A 273 -14.06 1.80 2.69
CA THR A 273 -15.47 1.91 3.11
C THR A 273 -15.85 0.79 4.08
N SER A 274 -15.33 -0.42 3.88
CA SER A 274 -15.51 -1.54 4.82
C SER A 274 -14.89 -1.25 6.18
N ALA A 275 -13.71 -0.62 6.23
CA ALA A 275 -13.08 -0.21 7.49
C ALA A 275 -13.91 0.87 8.22
N ILE A 276 -14.44 1.84 7.49
CA ILE A 276 -15.25 2.94 8.01
C ILE A 276 -16.61 2.43 8.51
N ASP A 277 -17.34 1.73 7.66
CA ASP A 277 -18.70 1.25 7.92
C ASP A 277 -18.74 0.10 8.94
N GLY A 278 -17.71 -0.76 8.96
CA GLY A 278 -17.52 -1.82 9.95
C GLY A 278 -17.01 -1.32 11.29
N ASN A 279 -16.71 -0.01 11.37
CA ASN A 279 -16.17 0.64 12.57
C ASN A 279 -14.89 -0.01 13.12
N ALA A 280 -13.98 -0.42 12.21
CA ALA A 280 -12.67 -0.92 12.63
C ALA A 280 -11.91 0.16 13.44
N GLU A 281 -11.11 -0.26 14.42
CA GLU A 281 -10.28 0.66 15.21
C GLU A 281 -9.00 1.02 14.49
N TRP A 282 -8.41 0.07 13.78
CA TRP A 282 -7.19 0.29 13.02
C TRP A 282 -7.41 -0.11 11.57
N ALA A 283 -6.68 0.55 10.69
CA ALA A 283 -6.53 0.15 9.28
C ALA A 283 -5.05 -0.06 8.98
N GLN A 284 -4.73 -1.03 8.13
CA GLN A 284 -3.39 -1.27 7.63
C GLN A 284 -3.38 -1.25 6.12
N LEU A 285 -2.68 -0.30 5.51
CA LEU A 285 -2.39 -0.33 4.09
C LEU A 285 -1.47 -1.51 3.78
N VAL A 286 -1.85 -2.34 2.86
CA VAL A 286 -1.09 -3.49 2.38
C VAL A 286 -0.72 -3.24 0.91
N THR A 287 0.42 -2.51 0.68
CA THR A 287 1.52 -2.14 1.57
C THR A 287 1.91 -0.65 1.44
N TRP A 288 2.92 -0.21 2.22
CA TRP A 288 3.64 1.04 1.91
C TRP A 288 4.58 0.81 0.75
N SER A 289 5.45 -0.21 0.81
CA SER A 289 6.63 -0.35 -0.05
C SER A 289 6.92 -1.77 -0.55
N ASP A 290 5.94 -2.70 -0.60
CA ASP A 290 6.21 -4.01 -1.22
C ASP A 290 6.06 -3.97 -2.73
N PHE A 291 7.14 -3.53 -3.39
CA PHE A 291 7.27 -3.50 -4.86
C PHE A 291 7.35 -4.90 -5.49
N SER A 292 7.64 -5.96 -4.72
CA SER A 292 7.65 -7.32 -5.24
C SER A 292 6.25 -7.92 -5.40
N GLU A 293 5.27 -7.30 -4.77
CA GLU A 293 3.85 -7.62 -4.90
C GLU A 293 3.07 -6.53 -5.66
N SER A 294 3.74 -5.43 -6.04
CA SER A 294 3.14 -4.24 -6.66
C SER A 294 1.90 -3.76 -5.90
N SER A 295 1.97 -3.85 -4.57
CA SER A 295 0.90 -3.47 -3.65
C SER A 295 1.20 -2.17 -2.90
N GLU A 296 2.25 -1.48 -3.31
CA GLU A 296 2.69 -0.23 -2.71
C GLU A 296 1.67 0.91 -2.90
N VAL A 297 1.51 1.70 -1.84
CA VAL A 297 0.83 3.00 -1.87
C VAL A 297 1.86 4.14 -2.01
N GLU A 298 3.11 3.87 -1.70
CA GLU A 298 4.21 4.81 -1.91
C GLU A 298 4.28 5.24 -3.39
N PRO A 299 4.52 6.54 -3.68
CA PRO A 299 4.72 6.99 -5.06
C PRO A 299 5.84 6.24 -5.78
N TYR A 300 5.57 5.86 -7.02
CA TYR A 300 6.44 4.97 -7.79
C TYR A 300 6.70 5.46 -9.21
N THR A 301 7.72 4.88 -9.85
CA THR A 301 8.00 4.97 -11.27
C THR A 301 8.38 3.58 -11.83
N ASP A 302 8.49 3.48 -13.15
CA ASP A 302 8.84 2.22 -13.83
C ASP A 302 10.34 2.12 -14.21
N ALA A 303 10.69 1.01 -14.87
CA ALA A 303 12.05 0.72 -15.34
C ALA A 303 12.60 1.74 -16.34
N THR A 304 11.78 2.56 -16.96
CA THR A 304 12.21 3.53 -17.97
C THR A 304 12.69 4.84 -17.37
N LEU A 305 12.66 4.98 -16.04
CA LEU A 305 12.99 6.19 -15.30
C LEU A 305 12.26 7.42 -15.85
N ARG A 306 10.99 7.23 -16.18
CA ARG A 306 10.14 8.30 -16.70
C ARG A 306 9.96 9.40 -15.67
N THR A 307 9.70 10.59 -16.13
CA THR A 307 9.23 11.70 -15.29
C THR A 307 7.82 11.46 -14.75
N ASP A 308 7.14 10.46 -15.32
CA ASP A 308 5.79 10.08 -14.93
C ASP A 308 5.81 9.30 -13.64
N VAL A 309 5.00 9.73 -12.68
CA VAL A 309 4.95 9.21 -11.33
C VAL A 309 3.58 8.62 -11.07
N GLY A 310 3.55 7.38 -10.55
CA GLY A 310 2.33 6.75 -10.07
C GLY A 310 1.99 7.26 -8.68
N THR A 311 0.89 8.01 -8.53
CA THR A 311 0.48 8.60 -7.25
C THR A 311 -0.98 8.36 -6.89
N GLY A 312 -1.77 7.72 -7.76
CA GLY A 312 -3.22 7.70 -7.62
C GLY A 312 -3.70 7.10 -6.29
N PHE A 313 -3.18 5.96 -5.87
CA PHE A 313 -3.52 5.36 -4.58
C PHE A 313 -3.00 6.17 -3.40
N TYR A 314 -1.79 6.72 -3.50
CA TYR A 314 -1.20 7.61 -2.51
C TYR A 314 -2.05 8.86 -2.28
N ASP A 315 -2.48 9.53 -3.36
CA ASP A 315 -3.29 10.75 -3.28
C ASP A 315 -4.71 10.43 -2.77
N LEU A 316 -5.33 9.35 -3.28
CA LEU A 316 -6.66 8.92 -2.88
C LEU A 316 -6.72 8.52 -1.40
N ASN A 317 -5.63 7.96 -0.87
CA ASN A 317 -5.52 7.60 0.55
C ASN A 317 -5.83 8.76 1.49
N ALA A 318 -5.41 9.97 1.15
CA ALA A 318 -5.61 11.14 1.99
C ALA A 318 -7.09 11.39 2.35
N PHE A 319 -8.00 11.18 1.39
CA PHE A 319 -9.42 11.35 1.61
C PHE A 319 -9.99 10.29 2.55
N TYR A 320 -9.72 9.02 2.27
CA TYR A 320 -10.27 7.91 3.04
C TYR A 320 -9.65 7.78 4.44
N ALA A 321 -8.35 7.96 4.56
CA ALA A 321 -7.67 7.97 5.85
C ALA A 321 -8.19 9.11 6.75
N THR A 322 -8.42 10.29 6.17
CA THR A 322 -9.05 11.40 6.91
C THR A 322 -10.47 11.04 7.37
N TRP A 323 -11.28 10.44 6.49
CA TRP A 323 -12.63 9.99 6.85
C TRP A 323 -12.59 8.96 7.99
N PHE A 324 -11.77 7.94 7.84
CA PHE A 324 -11.60 6.90 8.86
C PHE A 324 -11.17 7.48 10.22
N LEU A 325 -10.14 8.33 10.24
CA LEU A 325 -9.59 8.91 11.47
C LEU A 325 -10.54 9.90 12.16
N THR A 326 -11.29 10.67 11.38
CA THR A 326 -12.20 11.71 11.94
C THR A 326 -13.62 11.23 12.15
N GLY A 327 -13.98 10.06 11.61
CA GLY A 327 -15.36 9.54 11.60
C GLY A 327 -16.33 10.34 10.71
N ARG A 328 -15.81 11.27 9.90
CA ARG A 328 -16.64 12.13 9.04
C ARG A 328 -16.03 12.19 7.63
N GLN A 329 -16.88 12.01 6.63
CA GLN A 329 -16.46 12.21 5.25
C GLN A 329 -15.95 13.64 5.04
N PRO A 330 -14.71 13.82 4.56
CA PRO A 330 -14.19 15.14 4.26
C PRO A 330 -15.02 15.84 3.19
N PRO A 331 -15.25 17.17 3.30
CA PRO A 331 -15.89 17.90 2.23
C PRO A 331 -14.99 17.95 0.99
N ILE A 332 -15.58 17.79 -0.19
CA ILE A 332 -14.88 18.02 -1.46
C ILE A 332 -14.82 19.53 -1.68
N THR A 333 -13.64 20.12 -1.50
CA THR A 333 -13.43 21.58 -1.55
C THR A 333 -12.94 22.08 -2.91
N HIS A 334 -12.47 21.18 -3.76
CA HIS A 334 -12.04 21.46 -5.14
C HIS A 334 -12.23 20.21 -5.99
N ASP A 335 -12.31 20.41 -7.30
CA ASP A 335 -12.47 19.29 -8.24
C ASP A 335 -11.13 18.58 -8.39
N VAL A 336 -11.15 17.24 -8.28
CA VAL A 336 -10.01 16.37 -8.53
C VAL A 336 -10.44 15.20 -9.39
N LEU A 337 -9.65 14.86 -10.37
CA LEU A 337 -9.79 13.68 -11.20
C LEU A 337 -8.66 12.72 -10.88
N TYR A 338 -8.99 11.47 -10.56
CA TYR A 338 -8.05 10.37 -10.46
C TYR A 338 -8.23 9.46 -11.65
N PHE A 339 -7.14 8.90 -12.18
CA PHE A 339 -7.19 7.93 -13.26
C PHE A 339 -6.50 6.63 -12.86
N PHE A 340 -7.04 5.50 -13.39
CA PHE A 340 -6.48 4.16 -13.19
C PHE A 340 -6.64 3.38 -14.49
N TYR A 341 -5.55 2.84 -15.04
CA TYR A 341 -5.60 1.98 -16.22
C TYR A 341 -4.33 1.15 -16.37
N ARG A 342 -4.44 0.00 -17.05
CA ARG A 342 -3.30 -0.85 -17.39
C ARG A 342 -2.64 -0.41 -18.68
N ARG A 343 -1.35 -0.72 -18.83
CA ARG A 343 -0.59 -0.49 -20.07
C ARG A 343 -0.97 -1.50 -21.14
N GLU A 344 -1.30 -2.74 -20.74
CA GLU A 344 -1.73 -3.81 -21.64
C GLU A 344 -3.02 -4.44 -21.14
N PRO A 345 -3.84 -5.00 -22.05
CA PRO A 345 -4.98 -5.80 -21.67
C PRO A 345 -4.53 -7.10 -20.98
N THR A 346 -5.42 -7.69 -20.21
CA THR A 346 -5.13 -8.88 -19.38
C THR A 346 -4.83 -10.15 -20.19
N ASP A 347 -5.17 -10.16 -21.48
CA ASP A 347 -4.89 -11.21 -22.46
C ASP A 347 -3.66 -10.92 -23.34
N ALA A 348 -2.90 -9.87 -23.05
CA ALA A 348 -1.72 -9.51 -23.81
C ALA A 348 -0.68 -10.64 -23.81
N ALA A 349 -0.08 -10.88 -24.98
CA ALA A 349 0.98 -11.85 -25.14
C ALA A 349 2.36 -11.25 -24.86
N SER A 350 3.17 -11.94 -24.06
CA SER A 350 4.55 -11.55 -23.82
C SER A 350 5.50 -12.13 -24.86
N THR A 351 6.50 -11.34 -25.24
CA THR A 351 7.63 -11.80 -26.07
C THR A 351 8.93 -11.97 -25.28
N ALA A 352 8.99 -11.44 -24.04
CA ALA A 352 10.18 -11.45 -23.19
C ALA A 352 10.02 -12.27 -21.90
N GLN A 353 8.81 -12.74 -21.57
CA GLN A 353 8.58 -13.65 -20.46
C GLN A 353 7.94 -14.95 -20.94
N SER A 354 8.43 -16.08 -20.47
CA SER A 354 7.91 -17.39 -20.84
C SER A 354 6.76 -17.87 -19.97
N ALA A 355 6.60 -17.32 -18.77
CA ALA A 355 5.51 -17.63 -17.85
C ALA A 355 4.33 -16.67 -18.11
N PRO A 356 3.14 -17.19 -18.50
CA PRO A 356 1.95 -16.36 -18.67
C PRO A 356 1.46 -15.87 -17.31
N ASN A 357 0.95 -14.63 -17.25
CA ASN A 357 0.31 -14.12 -16.05
C ASN A 357 -1.02 -14.85 -15.79
N LYS A 358 -1.24 -15.23 -14.54
CA LYS A 358 -2.45 -15.93 -14.09
C LYS A 358 -3.18 -15.12 -13.05
N ILE A 359 -4.49 -15.04 -13.22
CA ILE A 359 -5.35 -14.44 -12.20
C ILE A 359 -5.51 -15.42 -11.02
N VAL A 360 -5.41 -14.90 -9.81
CA VAL A 360 -5.63 -15.65 -8.56
C VAL A 360 -7.09 -15.48 -8.10
N ASN A 361 -7.61 -14.26 -8.18
CA ASN A 361 -8.97 -13.96 -7.75
C ASN A 361 -9.55 -12.75 -8.53
N GLY A 362 -10.86 -12.71 -8.65
CA GLY A 362 -11.59 -11.71 -9.42
C GLY A 362 -11.85 -12.13 -10.87
N THR A 363 -12.48 -11.25 -11.64
CA THR A 363 -12.70 -11.40 -13.09
C THR A 363 -11.86 -10.37 -13.80
N PRO A 364 -11.00 -10.75 -14.78
CA PRO A 364 -10.16 -9.80 -15.49
C PRO A 364 -10.98 -8.64 -16.09
N GLU A 365 -10.56 -7.41 -15.80
CA GLU A 365 -11.15 -6.19 -16.34
C GLU A 365 -10.12 -5.43 -17.19
N ASN A 366 -10.56 -4.89 -18.33
CA ASN A 366 -9.74 -4.07 -19.21
C ASN A 366 -10.39 -2.70 -19.37
N ASP A 367 -10.50 -1.97 -18.27
CA ASP A 367 -11.15 -0.66 -18.21
C ASP A 367 -10.18 0.45 -17.84
N ILE A 368 -10.43 1.63 -18.41
CA ILE A 368 -9.90 2.91 -17.98
C ILE A 368 -10.91 3.50 -17.00
N GLU A 369 -10.51 3.80 -15.78
CA GLU A 369 -11.35 4.50 -14.80
C GLU A 369 -10.92 5.96 -14.68
N LEU A 370 -11.92 6.86 -14.75
CA LEU A 370 -11.84 8.24 -14.32
C LEU A 370 -12.69 8.40 -13.05
N LEU A 371 -12.03 8.45 -11.88
CA LEU A 371 -12.68 8.67 -10.60
C LEU A 371 -12.68 10.16 -10.30
N ALA A 372 -13.85 10.79 -10.27
CA ALA A 372 -14.01 12.22 -10.10
C ALA A 372 -14.54 12.57 -8.70
N PHE A 373 -13.92 13.56 -8.08
CA PHE A 373 -14.38 14.21 -6.84
C PHE A 373 -14.77 15.63 -7.22
N LEU A 374 -16.09 15.93 -7.22
CA LEU A 374 -16.63 17.15 -7.80
C LEU A 374 -17.33 18.03 -6.77
N THR A 375 -17.05 19.33 -6.83
CA THR A 375 -17.73 20.37 -6.03
C THR A 375 -19.11 20.75 -6.56
N ALA A 376 -19.36 20.52 -7.85
CA ALA A 376 -20.62 20.77 -8.54
C ALA A 376 -20.79 19.78 -9.71
N PRO A 377 -22.01 19.58 -10.24
CA PRO A 377 -22.21 18.71 -11.39
C PRO A 377 -21.37 19.11 -12.59
N GLY A 378 -20.94 18.14 -13.38
CA GLY A 378 -20.16 18.33 -14.58
C GLY A 378 -20.21 17.13 -15.51
N GLU A 379 -19.59 17.27 -16.67
CA GLU A 379 -19.48 16.22 -17.67
C GLU A 379 -18.05 15.66 -17.65
N LEU A 380 -17.93 14.35 -17.40
CA LEU A 380 -16.67 13.62 -17.45
C LEU A 380 -16.45 13.06 -18.85
N LYS A 381 -15.22 13.18 -19.36
CA LYS A 381 -14.83 12.68 -20.68
C LYS A 381 -13.61 11.81 -20.59
N ILE A 382 -13.64 10.67 -21.29
CA ILE A 382 -12.50 9.82 -21.57
C ILE A 382 -12.40 9.68 -23.09
N THR A 383 -11.28 10.11 -23.66
CA THR A 383 -11.00 9.95 -25.08
C THR A 383 -9.86 8.95 -25.25
N ILE A 384 -10.08 7.90 -26.02
CA ILE A 384 -9.09 6.87 -26.39
C ILE A 384 -9.34 6.41 -27.81
N ASP A 385 -8.28 6.20 -28.59
CA ASP A 385 -8.34 5.78 -30.00
C ASP A 385 -9.27 6.68 -30.86
N GLY A 386 -9.26 7.99 -30.62
CA GLY A 386 -10.09 8.97 -31.32
C GLY A 386 -11.57 8.97 -30.92
N HIS A 387 -12.00 8.09 -30.02
CA HIS A 387 -13.39 8.02 -29.53
C HIS A 387 -13.51 8.67 -28.16
N THR A 388 -14.48 9.58 -28.00
CA THR A 388 -14.79 10.23 -26.72
C THR A 388 -16.05 9.62 -26.11
N SER A 389 -15.91 9.05 -24.94
CA SER A 389 -17.04 8.63 -24.09
C SER A 389 -17.33 9.71 -23.06
N VAL A 390 -18.60 9.89 -22.74
CA VAL A 390 -19.07 10.99 -21.89
C VAL A 390 -20.02 10.48 -20.81
N GLN A 391 -19.86 10.98 -19.59
CA GLN A 391 -20.79 10.70 -18.48
C GLN A 391 -21.12 11.98 -17.72
N GLN A 392 -22.42 12.24 -17.51
CA GLN A 392 -22.86 13.27 -16.57
C GLN A 392 -22.59 12.81 -15.14
N ALA A 393 -21.96 13.68 -14.34
CA ALA A 393 -21.61 13.40 -12.96
C ALA A 393 -22.22 14.47 -12.03
N PRO A 394 -22.90 14.06 -10.94
CA PRO A 394 -23.34 15.00 -9.90
C PRO A 394 -22.15 15.53 -9.10
N ALA A 395 -22.39 16.52 -8.25
CA ALA A 395 -21.46 16.83 -7.17
C ALA A 395 -21.23 15.61 -6.28
N GLY A 396 -20.00 15.41 -5.81
CA GLY A 396 -19.62 14.23 -5.02
C GLY A 396 -18.64 13.33 -5.75
N ILE A 397 -18.67 12.04 -5.48
CA ILE A 397 -17.74 11.04 -6.00
C ILE A 397 -18.45 10.25 -7.11
N THR A 398 -17.83 10.21 -8.28
CA THR A 398 -18.32 9.44 -9.45
C THR A 398 -17.17 8.64 -10.06
N SER A 399 -17.37 7.34 -10.24
CA SER A 399 -16.48 6.47 -11.02
C SER A 399 -17.07 6.31 -12.43
N PHE A 400 -16.27 6.70 -13.43
CA PHE A 400 -16.61 6.55 -14.84
C PHE A 400 -15.61 5.61 -15.48
N LYS A 401 -16.08 4.49 -16.05
CA LYS A 401 -15.28 3.47 -16.70
C LYS A 401 -15.60 3.35 -18.17
N VAL A 402 -14.57 3.18 -18.99
CA VAL A 402 -14.69 2.82 -20.41
C VAL A 402 -13.73 1.67 -20.72
N HIS A 403 -14.11 0.83 -21.68
CA HIS A 403 -13.24 -0.26 -22.12
C HIS A 403 -11.97 0.29 -22.76
N THR A 404 -10.84 -0.36 -22.48
CA THR A 404 -9.53 0.05 -22.98
C THR A 404 -9.39 -0.15 -24.48
N ALA A 405 -8.59 0.71 -25.12
CA ALA A 405 -8.15 0.55 -26.49
C ALA A 405 -6.69 1.04 -26.61
N PRO A 406 -5.92 0.62 -27.64
CA PRO A 406 -4.59 1.13 -27.85
C PRO A 406 -4.56 2.64 -28.04
N GLY A 407 -3.60 3.32 -27.39
CA GLY A 407 -3.47 4.79 -27.46
C GLY A 407 -3.14 5.38 -26.10
N THR A 408 -3.08 6.69 -26.03
CA THR A 408 -2.90 7.40 -24.75
C THR A 408 -4.23 8.08 -24.38
N PRO A 409 -4.84 7.73 -23.25
CA PRO A 409 -6.13 8.29 -22.89
C PRO A 409 -6.02 9.78 -22.58
N ILE A 410 -7.07 10.54 -22.93
CA ILE A 410 -7.24 11.94 -22.55
C ILE A 410 -8.46 12.02 -21.63
N PHE A 411 -8.31 12.71 -20.53
CA PHE A 411 -9.32 12.89 -19.50
C PHE A 411 -9.75 14.34 -19.42
N ALA A 412 -11.05 14.61 -19.25
CA ALA A 412 -11.51 15.96 -19.01
C ALA A 412 -12.72 16.01 -18.06
N LEU A 413 -12.86 17.15 -17.38
CA LEU A 413 -14.05 17.63 -16.70
C LEU A 413 -14.53 18.90 -17.39
N GLU A 414 -15.73 18.88 -17.93
CA GLU A 414 -16.34 20.05 -18.55
C GLU A 414 -17.50 20.59 -17.70
N ARG A 415 -17.65 21.92 -17.69
CA ARG A 415 -18.81 22.64 -17.17
C ARG A 415 -19.13 23.86 -18.02
N GLY A 416 -20.41 24.01 -18.37
CA GLY A 416 -20.85 25.16 -19.14
C GLY A 416 -20.18 25.34 -20.51
N GLY A 417 -19.81 24.23 -21.15
CA GLY A 417 -19.15 24.23 -22.47
C GLY A 417 -17.64 24.55 -22.42
N SER A 418 -17.01 24.50 -21.23
CA SER A 418 -15.57 24.74 -21.08
C SER A 418 -14.91 23.64 -20.26
N ASP A 419 -13.75 23.16 -20.72
CA ASP A 419 -12.92 22.23 -19.95
C ASP A 419 -12.31 22.95 -18.74
N LEU A 420 -12.64 22.46 -17.54
CA LEU A 420 -12.09 22.94 -16.27
C LEU A 420 -10.78 22.23 -15.92
N ILE A 421 -10.71 20.95 -16.23
CA ILE A 421 -9.56 20.08 -16.08
C ILE A 421 -9.46 19.28 -17.38
N SER A 422 -8.30 19.28 -18.02
CA SER A 422 -8.04 18.44 -19.17
C SER A 422 -6.56 18.05 -19.19
N PHE A 423 -6.28 16.76 -19.35
CA PHE A 423 -4.92 16.24 -19.38
C PHE A 423 -4.84 14.93 -20.14
N GLN A 424 -3.67 14.63 -20.66
CA GLN A 424 -3.34 13.34 -21.26
C GLN A 424 -2.78 12.41 -20.18
N GLY A 425 -3.18 11.15 -20.21
CA GLY A 425 -2.59 10.13 -19.34
C GLY A 425 -1.08 9.98 -19.59
N PRO A 426 -0.29 9.65 -18.55
CA PRO A 426 1.17 9.65 -18.65
C PRO A 426 1.71 8.51 -19.51
N ILE A 427 1.01 7.39 -19.63
CA ILE A 427 1.48 6.21 -20.35
C ILE A 427 0.51 5.79 -21.46
N GLN A 428 1.08 5.23 -22.52
CA GLN A 428 0.33 4.65 -23.62
C GLN A 428 -0.20 3.26 -23.23
N ILE A 429 -1.43 2.96 -23.63
CA ILE A 429 -2.00 1.62 -23.61
C ILE A 429 -1.62 0.91 -24.92
N PHE A 430 -1.12 -0.31 -24.80
CA PHE A 430 -0.76 -1.16 -25.93
C PHE A 430 -1.88 -2.18 -26.20
N GLY A 431 -1.93 -2.70 -27.41
CA GLY A 431 -2.85 -3.80 -27.73
C GLY A 431 -2.36 -5.15 -27.22
N SER A 432 -3.14 -6.21 -27.48
CA SER A 432 -2.82 -7.59 -27.08
C SER A 432 -1.51 -8.13 -27.66
N GLY A 433 -0.88 -7.45 -28.63
CA GLY A 433 0.48 -7.73 -29.08
C GLY A 433 1.58 -7.41 -28.08
N GLY A 434 1.23 -6.81 -26.94
CA GLY A 434 2.13 -6.48 -25.84
C GLY A 434 3.01 -5.26 -26.07
N LEU A 435 3.88 -4.98 -25.08
CA LEU A 435 4.83 -3.87 -25.10
C LEU A 435 5.99 -4.11 -26.08
N PRO A 436 6.60 -3.05 -26.59
CA PRO A 436 7.87 -3.15 -27.32
C PRO A 436 8.98 -3.85 -26.52
N SER A 437 9.00 -3.72 -25.21
CA SER A 437 9.89 -4.45 -24.30
C SER A 437 9.55 -5.95 -24.19
N GLY A 438 8.34 -6.35 -24.59
CA GLY A 438 7.83 -7.69 -24.45
C GLY A 438 7.54 -8.16 -23.02
N VAL A 439 7.70 -7.29 -22.03
CA VAL A 439 7.42 -7.56 -20.61
C VAL A 439 6.07 -6.98 -20.25
N ILE A 440 5.19 -7.81 -19.71
CA ILE A 440 3.82 -7.40 -19.33
C ILE A 440 3.79 -6.95 -17.87
N ASP A 441 3.04 -5.89 -17.63
CA ASP A 441 2.75 -5.35 -16.30
C ASP A 441 1.24 -5.38 -16.04
N MET A 442 0.80 -6.18 -15.05
CA MET A 442 -0.62 -6.29 -14.69
C MET A 442 -1.06 -5.22 -13.68
N THR A 443 -0.22 -4.25 -13.34
CA THR A 443 -0.59 -3.18 -12.43
C THR A 443 -1.45 -2.13 -13.11
N TYR A 444 -2.31 -1.48 -12.32
CA TYR A 444 -2.97 -0.26 -12.72
C TYR A 444 -2.03 0.92 -12.50
N TRP A 445 -1.67 1.59 -13.57
CA TRP A 445 -1.01 2.89 -13.48
C TRP A 445 -2.03 3.93 -13.05
N SER A 446 -1.65 4.79 -12.10
CA SER A 446 -2.61 5.71 -11.51
C SER A 446 -1.99 7.06 -11.15
N GLY A 447 -2.81 8.10 -11.18
CA GLY A 447 -2.41 9.44 -10.78
C GLY A 447 -3.61 10.32 -10.54
N SER A 448 -3.36 11.60 -10.25
CA SER A 448 -4.41 12.58 -10.01
C SER A 448 -4.13 13.90 -10.74
N ALA A 449 -5.19 14.64 -11.04
CA ALA A 449 -5.12 15.97 -11.64
C ALA A 449 -6.17 16.90 -11.05
N SER A 450 -5.84 18.17 -10.95
CA SER A 450 -6.73 19.25 -10.55
C SER A 450 -6.64 20.42 -11.54
N LYS A 451 -7.36 21.51 -11.31
CA LYS A 451 -7.26 22.72 -12.12
C LYS A 451 -5.83 23.30 -12.21
N ALA A 452 -4.98 22.99 -11.24
CA ALA A 452 -3.56 23.38 -11.24
C ALA A 452 -2.68 22.51 -12.16
N GLY A 453 -3.25 21.45 -12.76
CA GLY A 453 -2.55 20.45 -13.58
C GLY A 453 -2.51 19.07 -12.93
N VAL A 454 -1.73 18.16 -13.54
CA VAL A 454 -1.46 16.85 -12.95
C VAL A 454 -0.65 17.06 -11.68
N CYS A 455 -1.06 16.38 -10.60
CA CYS A 455 -0.34 16.48 -9.33
C CYS A 455 1.06 15.86 -9.49
N ALA A 456 2.08 16.71 -9.38
CA ALA A 456 3.45 16.29 -9.21
C ALA A 456 3.82 16.36 -7.72
N LEU A 457 4.67 15.44 -7.28
CA LEU A 457 5.19 15.44 -5.92
C LEU A 457 6.24 16.54 -5.72
#